data_3893b8f21e51ee4383311e19ba36bd0a
#
_entry.id   3893b8f21e51ee4383311e19ba36bd0a
#
_cell.length_a   1.000
_cell.length_b   1.000
_cell.length_c   1.000
_cell.angle_alpha   90.00
_cell.angle_beta   90.00
_cell.angle_gamma   90.00
#
_symmetry.space_group_name_H-M   'P 1'
#
loop_
_entity.id
_entity.type
_entity.pdbx_description
1 polymer ?
#
loop_
_entity_poly.entity_id
_entity_poly.type
_entity_poly.pdbx_seq_one_letter_code
_entity_poly.pdbx_strand_id
1 'polypeptide(L)'
;MAIPVNIEDLLHKRKIESTRIEFKTGWNPDKIYRTICAFANDFDNIGGGYIIVGVQEEENTGIAKRPVTGIPIEELDKIQRDMVGFNHKIEPFYLPRIDMQEIDGKYVLLIWVPAGVNRPYNVRERVTASNQSPCKWYVRSGTNTIEARGEVLDELREMANRTPFDERGNESIAVSYTHLRAHETLANL
;
A
#
# COMPACT_ATOMS: atom_id res chain seq x y z
N MET A 1 -1.67 -4.03 13.96
CA MET A 1 -2.92 -4.41 13.26
C MET A 1 -2.54 -5.46 12.23
N ALA A 2 -3.13 -6.65 12.30
CA ALA A 2 -2.78 -7.75 11.39
C ALA A 2 -3.21 -7.41 9.96
N ILE A 3 -2.42 -7.83 8.97
CA ILE A 3 -2.78 -7.71 7.55
C ILE A 3 -3.92 -8.69 7.27
N PRO A 4 -5.02 -8.26 6.62
CA PRO A 4 -6.27 -9.04 6.53
C PRO A 4 -6.24 -10.11 5.41
N VAL A 5 -5.10 -10.78 5.23
CA VAL A 5 -4.94 -11.78 4.16
C VAL A 5 -3.98 -12.89 4.59
N ASN A 6 -4.22 -14.10 4.11
CA ASN A 6 -3.28 -15.20 4.27
C ASN A 6 -2.19 -15.08 3.19
N ILE A 7 -0.92 -15.12 3.58
CA ILE A 7 0.20 -15.00 2.65
C ILE A 7 0.23 -16.14 1.62
N GLU A 8 -0.17 -17.35 1.98
CA GLU A 8 -0.23 -18.47 1.03
C GLU A 8 -1.25 -18.21 -0.09
N ASP A 9 -2.38 -17.54 0.20
CA ASP A 9 -3.33 -17.13 -0.84
C ASP A 9 -2.70 -16.11 -1.79
N LEU A 10 -1.85 -15.21 -1.27
CA LEU A 10 -1.11 -14.24 -2.10
C LEU A 10 -0.06 -14.92 -2.97
N LEU A 11 0.73 -15.85 -2.41
CA LEU A 11 1.78 -16.56 -3.14
C LEU A 11 1.22 -17.37 -4.32
N HIS A 12 0.00 -17.87 -4.19
CA HIS A 12 -0.68 -18.62 -5.24
C HIS A 12 -1.65 -17.76 -6.07
N LYS A 13 -1.78 -16.47 -5.77
CA LYS A 13 -2.71 -15.54 -6.44
C LYS A 13 -4.15 -16.09 -6.54
N ARG A 14 -4.62 -16.83 -5.51
CA ARG A 14 -5.90 -17.56 -5.56
C ARG A 14 -7.13 -16.71 -5.28
N LYS A 15 -7.03 -15.74 -4.37
CA LYS A 15 -8.17 -14.94 -3.89
C LYS A 15 -8.08 -13.47 -4.26
N ILE A 16 -6.95 -13.04 -4.78
CA ILE A 16 -6.67 -11.66 -5.10
C ILE A 16 -6.19 -11.58 -6.54
N GLU A 17 -6.71 -10.63 -7.29
CA GLU A 17 -6.32 -10.41 -8.67
C GLU A 17 -4.81 -10.16 -8.79
N SER A 18 -4.19 -10.76 -9.82
CA SER A 18 -2.74 -10.66 -10.03
C SER A 18 -2.24 -9.23 -10.18
N THR A 19 -3.09 -8.33 -10.67
CA THR A 19 -2.81 -6.88 -10.79
C THR A 19 -2.54 -6.19 -9.45
N ARG A 20 -3.05 -6.78 -8.35
CA ARG A 20 -2.90 -6.29 -6.97
C ARG A 20 -1.75 -6.91 -6.19
N ILE A 21 -1.00 -7.81 -6.80
CA ILE A 21 0.12 -8.50 -6.14
C ILE A 21 1.39 -8.21 -6.93
N GLU A 22 2.43 -7.79 -6.22
CA GLU A 22 3.75 -7.55 -6.79
C GLU A 22 4.81 -8.34 -6.03
N PHE A 23 5.53 -9.23 -6.71
CA PHE A 23 6.67 -9.94 -6.14
C PHE A 23 7.98 -9.19 -6.40
N LYS A 24 8.86 -9.17 -5.41
CA LYS A 24 10.20 -8.60 -5.49
C LYS A 24 11.21 -9.57 -4.90
N THR A 25 12.19 -9.96 -5.68
CA THR A 25 13.23 -10.90 -5.23
C THR A 25 14.05 -10.35 -4.06
N GLY A 26 14.25 -9.02 -4.00
CA GLY A 26 15.01 -8.36 -2.95
C GLY A 26 14.56 -6.92 -2.72
N TRP A 27 15.18 -6.28 -1.72
CA TRP A 27 14.89 -4.90 -1.36
C TRP A 27 15.46 -3.92 -2.38
N ASN A 28 14.59 -3.30 -3.15
CA ASN A 28 14.90 -2.17 -4.02
C ASN A 28 13.94 -1.02 -3.71
N PRO A 29 14.31 -0.11 -2.79
CA PRO A 29 13.41 0.92 -2.30
C PRO A 29 12.88 1.82 -3.42
N ASP A 30 13.69 2.22 -4.40
CA ASP A 30 13.23 3.10 -5.47
C ASP A 30 12.08 2.46 -6.28
N LYS A 31 12.18 1.17 -6.61
CA LYS A 31 11.12 0.46 -7.33
C LYS A 31 9.92 0.16 -6.43
N ILE A 32 10.17 -0.23 -5.18
CA ILE A 32 9.12 -0.58 -4.23
C ILE A 32 8.25 0.64 -3.93
N TYR A 33 8.85 1.81 -3.70
CA TYR A 33 8.12 3.03 -3.38
C TYR A 33 7.30 3.58 -4.56
N ARG A 34 7.75 3.37 -5.81
CA ARG A 34 6.90 3.63 -6.98
C ARG A 34 5.66 2.74 -6.99
N THR A 35 5.83 1.46 -6.65
CA THR A 35 4.71 0.51 -6.56
C THR A 35 3.78 0.84 -5.38
N ILE A 36 4.32 1.25 -4.21
CA ILE A 36 3.52 1.75 -3.09
C ILE A 36 2.68 2.96 -3.52
N CYS A 37 3.30 3.94 -4.17
CA CYS A 37 2.59 5.11 -4.70
C CYS A 37 1.46 4.70 -5.66
N ALA A 38 1.73 3.78 -6.58
CA ALA A 38 0.75 3.31 -7.55
C ALA A 38 -0.44 2.58 -6.90
N PHE A 39 -0.19 1.71 -5.91
CA PHE A 39 -1.26 1.06 -5.16
C PHE A 39 -2.04 2.03 -4.27
N ALA A 40 -1.37 3.02 -3.65
CA ALA A 40 -2.02 4.06 -2.86
C ALA A 40 -2.95 4.94 -3.72
N ASN A 41 -2.56 5.22 -4.97
CA ASN A 41 -3.38 5.93 -5.94
C ASN A 41 -4.59 5.13 -6.41
N ASP A 42 -4.50 3.81 -6.43
CA ASP A 42 -5.63 2.90 -6.71
C ASP A 42 -6.48 3.37 -7.90
N PHE A 43 -5.83 3.59 -9.05
CA PHE A 43 -6.43 4.17 -10.24
C PHE A 43 -7.64 3.38 -10.76
N ASP A 44 -7.57 2.04 -10.67
CA ASP A 44 -8.66 1.15 -11.07
C ASP A 44 -9.74 0.99 -9.97
N ASN A 45 -9.57 1.66 -8.81
CA ASN A 45 -10.50 1.64 -7.67
C ASN A 45 -10.82 0.21 -7.16
N ILE A 46 -9.80 -0.63 -7.04
CA ILE A 46 -9.89 -2.04 -6.64
C ILE A 46 -9.39 -2.30 -5.19
N GLY A 47 -9.05 -1.24 -4.44
CA GLY A 47 -8.68 -1.31 -3.01
C GLY A 47 -7.18 -1.46 -2.72
N GLY A 48 -6.30 -0.98 -3.63
CA GLY A 48 -4.85 -1.03 -3.45
C GLY A 48 -4.23 -2.40 -3.70
N GLY A 49 -3.12 -2.75 -3.05
CA GLY A 49 -2.42 -4.00 -3.35
C GLY A 49 -1.43 -4.48 -2.30
N TYR A 50 -0.68 -5.51 -2.67
CA TYR A 50 0.30 -6.18 -1.83
C TYR A 50 1.64 -6.28 -2.55
N ILE A 51 2.73 -6.01 -1.84
CA ILE A 51 4.09 -6.20 -2.32
C ILE A 51 4.74 -7.23 -1.40
N ILE A 52 5.31 -8.30 -1.97
CA ILE A 52 5.98 -9.35 -1.22
C ILE A 52 7.44 -9.34 -1.63
N VAL A 53 8.31 -8.97 -0.69
CA VAL A 53 9.75 -8.88 -0.89
C VAL A 53 10.42 -10.16 -0.36
N GLY A 54 11.38 -10.68 -1.11
CA GLY A 54 12.01 -11.98 -0.86
C GLY A 54 11.38 -13.12 -1.68
N VAL A 55 10.56 -12.77 -2.68
CA VAL A 55 9.88 -13.75 -3.54
C VAL A 55 10.16 -13.43 -5.00
N GLN A 56 10.52 -14.46 -5.75
CA GLN A 56 10.64 -14.41 -7.21
C GLN A 56 9.37 -14.94 -7.86
N GLU A 57 8.94 -14.29 -8.92
CA GLU A 57 7.83 -14.76 -9.74
C GLU A 57 8.30 -15.87 -10.69
N GLU A 58 7.46 -16.88 -10.88
CA GLU A 58 7.67 -17.93 -11.87
C GLU A 58 7.24 -17.40 -13.26
N GLU A 59 8.14 -17.50 -14.25
CA GLU A 59 7.98 -16.82 -15.55
C GLU A 59 6.71 -17.16 -16.31
N ASN A 60 6.22 -18.41 -16.21
CA ASN A 60 5.10 -18.87 -17.02
C ASN A 60 3.74 -18.80 -16.30
N THR A 61 3.73 -18.79 -14.98
CA THR A 61 2.51 -18.87 -14.17
C THR A 61 2.19 -17.59 -13.44
N GLY A 62 3.20 -16.73 -13.25
CA GLY A 62 3.08 -15.52 -12.48
C GLY A 62 2.83 -15.74 -10.99
N ILE A 63 2.94 -16.98 -10.49
CA ILE A 63 2.86 -17.32 -9.08
C ILE A 63 4.25 -17.28 -8.42
N ALA A 64 4.30 -17.35 -7.11
CA ALA A 64 5.56 -17.36 -6.36
C ALA A 64 6.37 -18.62 -6.66
N LYS A 65 7.64 -18.46 -7.06
CA LYS A 65 8.59 -19.57 -7.17
C LYS A 65 8.93 -20.08 -5.79
N ARG A 66 8.87 -21.41 -5.60
CA ARG A 66 9.19 -22.07 -4.34
C ARG A 66 10.41 -23.01 -4.48
N PRO A 67 11.27 -23.15 -3.45
CA PRO A 67 11.24 -22.38 -2.20
C PRO A 67 11.51 -20.89 -2.46
N VAL A 68 10.94 -20.00 -1.63
CA VAL A 68 11.11 -18.55 -1.77
C VAL A 68 12.59 -18.14 -1.63
N THR A 69 12.97 -17.02 -2.21
CA THR A 69 14.35 -16.48 -2.10
C THR A 69 14.66 -16.08 -0.67
N GLY A 70 13.72 -15.40 -0.01
CA GLY A 70 13.84 -14.86 1.34
C GLY A 70 14.66 -13.57 1.41
N ILE A 71 14.66 -12.97 2.59
CA ILE A 71 15.47 -11.81 2.97
C ILE A 71 16.27 -12.23 4.22
N PRO A 72 17.59 -11.95 4.28
CA PRO A 72 18.37 -12.16 5.49
C PRO A 72 17.78 -11.39 6.68
N ILE A 73 17.74 -12.00 7.86
CA ILE A 73 17.12 -11.41 9.04
C ILE A 73 17.79 -10.07 9.44
N GLU A 74 19.10 -9.98 9.20
CA GLU A 74 19.89 -8.78 9.50
C GLU A 74 19.48 -7.58 8.60
N GLU A 75 18.96 -7.86 7.40
CA GLU A 75 18.48 -6.83 6.48
C GLU A 75 17.09 -6.33 6.86
N LEU A 76 16.26 -7.16 7.48
CA LEU A 76 14.88 -6.81 7.82
C LEU A 76 14.78 -5.60 8.76
N ASP A 77 15.60 -5.57 9.80
CA ASP A 77 15.66 -4.44 10.73
C ASP A 77 16.13 -3.15 10.05
N LYS A 78 17.07 -3.28 9.12
CA LYS A 78 17.53 -2.14 8.33
C LYS A 78 16.43 -1.64 7.41
N ILE A 79 15.74 -2.55 6.71
CA ILE A 79 14.64 -2.20 5.82
C ILE A 79 13.54 -1.44 6.59
N GLN A 80 13.16 -1.90 7.76
CA GLN A 80 12.14 -1.23 8.58
C GLN A 80 12.56 0.18 8.98
N ARG A 81 13.80 0.37 9.41
CA ARG A 81 14.32 1.71 9.74
C ARG A 81 14.37 2.62 8.52
N ASP A 82 14.80 2.11 7.37
CA ASP A 82 14.86 2.86 6.11
C ASP A 82 13.46 3.29 5.66
N MET A 83 12.46 2.41 5.81
CA MET A 83 11.08 2.69 5.46
C MET A 83 10.50 3.87 6.23
N VAL A 84 10.85 4.06 7.50
CA VAL A 84 10.43 5.23 8.28
C VAL A 84 10.81 6.54 7.56
N GLY A 85 12.04 6.64 7.08
CA GLY A 85 12.52 7.81 6.33
C GLY A 85 11.91 7.93 4.94
N PHE A 86 11.76 6.81 4.24
CA PHE A 86 11.23 6.80 2.87
C PHE A 86 9.72 7.09 2.81
N ASN A 87 8.94 6.71 3.82
CA ASN A 87 7.51 7.02 3.88
C ASN A 87 7.24 8.52 3.84
N HIS A 88 8.14 9.35 4.40
CA HIS A 88 8.06 10.81 4.32
C HIS A 88 8.38 11.39 2.94
N LYS A 89 8.79 10.56 1.98
CA LYS A 89 9.03 10.98 0.59
C LYS A 89 7.83 10.74 -0.33
N ILE A 90 6.72 10.23 0.24
CA ILE A 90 5.42 10.15 -0.41
C ILE A 90 4.60 11.37 0.01
N GLU A 91 4.02 12.06 -0.94
CA GLU A 91 3.20 13.26 -0.72
C GLU A 91 1.83 13.11 -1.41
N PRO A 92 0.71 13.32 -0.68
CA PRO A 92 0.62 13.48 0.78
C PRO A 92 1.25 12.30 1.55
N PHE A 93 1.54 12.49 2.84
CA PHE A 93 2.13 11.42 3.66
C PHE A 93 1.31 10.13 3.59
N TYR A 94 1.99 9.00 3.39
CA TYR A 94 1.38 7.69 3.30
C TYR A 94 2.19 6.65 4.09
N LEU A 95 1.50 5.85 4.88
CA LEU A 95 2.09 4.81 5.70
C LEU A 95 1.56 3.42 5.28
N PRO A 96 2.32 2.63 4.50
CA PRO A 96 1.95 1.25 4.19
C PRO A 96 2.01 0.40 5.46
N ARG A 97 1.27 -0.71 5.49
CA ARG A 97 1.33 -1.67 6.58
C ARG A 97 2.29 -2.79 6.22
N ILE A 98 3.12 -3.16 7.18
CA ILE A 98 4.14 -4.19 6.96
C ILE A 98 3.97 -5.33 7.95
N ASP A 99 4.31 -6.53 7.50
CA ASP A 99 4.39 -7.74 8.31
C ASP A 99 5.55 -8.60 7.83
N MET A 100 6.20 -9.30 8.75
CA MET A 100 7.26 -10.24 8.43
C MET A 100 6.74 -11.65 8.67
N GLN A 101 6.95 -12.52 7.69
CA GLN A 101 6.50 -13.90 7.77
C GLN A 101 7.61 -14.87 7.39
N GLU A 102 7.59 -16.03 7.97
CA GLU A 102 8.51 -17.12 7.63
C GLU A 102 7.81 -18.07 6.66
N ILE A 103 8.39 -18.24 5.48
CA ILE A 103 7.92 -19.12 4.41
C ILE A 103 9.09 -19.97 3.92
N ASP A 104 8.91 -21.29 3.81
CA ASP A 104 9.96 -22.22 3.40
C ASP A 104 11.24 -22.11 4.26
N GLY A 105 11.11 -21.77 5.56
CA GLY A 105 12.23 -21.54 6.46
C GLY A 105 13.03 -20.26 6.18
N LYS A 106 12.45 -19.30 5.46
CA LYS A 106 13.05 -18.01 5.12
C LYS A 106 12.10 -16.87 5.41
N TYR A 107 12.64 -15.71 5.75
CA TYR A 107 11.82 -14.53 6.00
C TYR A 107 11.46 -13.80 4.70
N VAL A 108 10.22 -13.36 4.61
CA VAL A 108 9.70 -12.49 3.57
C VAL A 108 9.05 -11.26 4.20
N LEU A 109 9.11 -10.13 3.51
CA LEU A 109 8.44 -8.90 3.95
C LEU A 109 7.17 -8.70 3.13
N LEU A 110 6.03 -8.71 3.81
CA LEU A 110 4.73 -8.38 3.23
C LEU A 110 4.42 -6.91 3.47
N ILE A 111 4.17 -6.17 2.41
CA ILE A 111 3.77 -4.76 2.45
C ILE A 111 2.36 -4.67 1.89
N TRP A 112 1.39 -4.35 2.74
CA TRP A 112 0.02 -4.05 2.33
C TRP A 112 -0.16 -2.56 2.12
N VAL A 113 -0.65 -2.20 0.95
CA VAL A 113 -0.88 -0.82 0.51
C VAL A 113 -2.37 -0.67 0.20
N PRO A 114 -3.23 -0.38 1.18
CA PRO A 114 -4.63 -0.05 0.91
C PRO A 114 -4.75 1.21 0.06
N ALA A 115 -5.88 1.38 -0.62
CA ALA A 115 -6.19 2.61 -1.33
C ALA A 115 -6.07 3.82 -0.41
N GLY A 116 -5.34 4.83 -0.86
CA GLY A 116 -5.14 6.05 -0.08
C GLY A 116 -6.35 6.97 -0.14
N VAL A 117 -6.68 7.62 0.97
CA VAL A 117 -7.82 8.54 1.07
C VAL A 117 -7.52 9.95 0.57
N ASN A 118 -6.24 10.34 0.54
CA ASN A 118 -5.79 11.69 0.14
C ASN A 118 -5.14 11.70 -1.25
N ARG A 119 -5.65 10.89 -2.18
CA ARG A 119 -5.18 10.86 -3.57
C ARG A 119 -5.26 12.24 -4.24
N PRO A 120 -4.37 12.58 -5.18
CA PRO A 120 -3.30 11.77 -5.76
C PRO A 120 -2.00 11.83 -4.95
N TYR A 121 -1.38 10.67 -4.76
CA TYR A 121 -0.06 10.55 -4.15
C TYR A 121 1.04 10.66 -5.21
N ASN A 122 2.11 11.33 -4.86
CA ASN A 122 3.35 11.31 -5.62
C ASN A 122 4.50 10.80 -4.75
N VAL A 123 5.59 10.40 -5.36
CA VAL A 123 6.78 9.97 -4.67
C VAL A 123 8.02 10.40 -5.46
N ARG A 124 9.12 10.62 -4.76
CA ARG A 124 10.40 10.89 -5.43
C ARG A 124 10.79 9.74 -6.34
N GLU A 125 11.20 10.04 -7.56
CA GLU A 125 11.66 9.03 -8.54
C GLU A 125 12.73 8.11 -7.95
N ARG A 126 13.59 8.66 -7.07
CA ARG A 126 14.61 7.92 -6.34
C ARG A 126 14.51 8.29 -4.87
N VAL A 127 13.90 7.42 -4.08
CA VAL A 127 13.77 7.62 -2.62
C VAL A 127 15.10 7.49 -1.90
N THR A 128 16.09 6.81 -2.52
CA THR A 128 17.45 6.67 -2.01
C THR A 128 18.33 7.89 -2.30
N ALA A 129 17.95 8.73 -3.27
CA ALA A 129 18.69 9.91 -3.62
C ALA A 129 18.44 11.08 -2.66
N SER A 130 19.33 12.08 -2.71
CA SER A 130 19.16 13.37 -2.06
C SER A 130 17.89 14.10 -2.55
N ASN A 131 17.50 15.19 -1.88
CA ASN A 131 16.25 15.94 -2.10
C ASN A 131 16.04 16.53 -3.51
N GLN A 132 16.96 16.33 -4.45
CA GLN A 132 16.89 16.85 -5.84
C GLN A 132 16.18 15.91 -6.82
N SER A 133 15.81 14.66 -6.40
CA SER A 133 15.07 13.77 -7.28
C SER A 133 13.63 14.29 -7.47
N PRO A 134 13.12 14.38 -8.73
CA PRO A 134 11.79 14.88 -8.99
C PRO A 134 10.70 13.98 -8.37
N CYS A 135 9.61 14.59 -7.95
CA CYS A 135 8.41 13.86 -7.53
C CYS A 135 7.59 13.47 -8.75
N LYS A 136 7.07 12.24 -8.77
CA LYS A 136 6.28 11.68 -9.85
C LYS A 136 5.07 10.94 -9.31
N TRP A 137 4.01 10.92 -10.08
CA TRP A 137 2.80 10.16 -9.81
C TRP A 137 2.89 8.81 -10.51
N TYR A 138 2.50 7.76 -9.82
CA TYR A 138 2.51 6.40 -10.38
C TYR A 138 1.14 5.76 -10.22
N VAL A 139 0.75 4.96 -11.20
CA VAL A 139 -0.47 4.15 -11.22
C VAL A 139 -0.15 2.73 -11.67
N ARG A 140 -1.08 1.81 -11.40
CA ARG A 140 -1.01 0.47 -11.96
C ARG A 140 -1.64 0.47 -13.35
N SER A 141 -1.05 -0.30 -14.25
CA SER A 141 -1.62 -0.64 -15.56
C SER A 141 -1.39 -2.14 -15.76
N GLY A 142 -2.40 -2.92 -15.49
CA GLY A 142 -2.27 -4.36 -15.34
C GLY A 142 -1.27 -4.71 -14.23
N THR A 143 -0.28 -5.52 -14.54
CA THR A 143 0.78 -5.92 -13.61
C THR A 143 1.94 -4.93 -13.52
N ASN A 144 1.92 -3.82 -14.28
CA ASN A 144 3.02 -2.85 -14.33
C ASN A 144 2.73 -1.60 -13.49
N THR A 145 3.81 -1.03 -12.94
CA THR A 145 3.81 0.31 -12.36
C THR A 145 4.30 1.30 -13.41
N ILE A 146 3.46 2.24 -13.79
CA ILE A 146 3.78 3.27 -14.79
C ILE A 146 3.70 4.68 -14.20
N GLU A 147 4.44 5.61 -14.76
CA GLU A 147 4.32 7.04 -14.42
C GLU A 147 3.02 7.61 -15.03
N ALA A 148 2.19 8.22 -14.18
CA ALA A 148 1.00 8.93 -14.64
C ALA A 148 1.39 10.27 -15.28
N ARG A 149 1.11 10.43 -16.58
CA ARG A 149 1.37 11.64 -17.37
C ARG A 149 0.18 11.98 -18.24
N GLY A 150 0.05 13.26 -18.62
CA GLY A 150 -1.02 13.73 -19.52
C GLY A 150 -2.39 13.33 -19.00
N GLU A 151 -3.22 12.75 -19.86
CA GLU A 151 -4.60 12.36 -19.57
C GLU A 151 -4.73 11.46 -18.34
N VAL A 152 -3.81 10.48 -18.14
CA VAL A 152 -3.83 9.59 -16.97
C VAL A 152 -3.65 10.38 -15.66
N LEU A 153 -2.76 11.38 -15.65
CA LEU A 153 -2.56 12.23 -14.48
C LEU A 153 -3.77 13.14 -14.24
N ASP A 154 -4.38 13.65 -15.29
CA ASP A 154 -5.55 14.52 -15.18
C ASP A 154 -6.75 13.71 -14.68
N GLU A 155 -6.96 12.49 -15.16
CA GLU A 155 -7.98 11.58 -14.66
C GLU A 155 -7.75 11.23 -13.18
N LEU A 156 -6.51 10.92 -12.79
CA LEU A 156 -6.17 10.65 -11.38
C LEU A 156 -6.52 11.84 -10.46
N ARG A 157 -6.30 13.07 -10.93
CA ARG A 157 -6.66 14.29 -10.20
C ARG A 157 -8.18 14.48 -10.12
N GLU A 158 -8.89 14.17 -11.19
CA GLU A 158 -10.35 14.25 -11.20
C GLU A 158 -10.99 13.23 -10.25
N MET A 159 -10.46 11.99 -10.19
CA MET A 159 -10.92 10.98 -9.24
C MET A 159 -10.81 11.47 -7.79
N ALA A 160 -9.73 12.16 -7.45
CA ALA A 160 -9.55 12.76 -6.13
C ALA A 160 -10.60 13.83 -5.79
N ASN A 161 -11.04 14.60 -6.78
CA ASN A 161 -12.04 15.64 -6.60
C ASN A 161 -13.47 15.07 -6.51
N ARG A 162 -13.72 13.89 -7.07
CA ARG A 162 -15.05 13.24 -7.05
C ARG A 162 -15.33 12.51 -5.73
N THR A 163 -14.30 12.23 -4.92
CA THR A 163 -14.50 11.61 -3.59
C THR A 163 -15.09 12.67 -2.66
N PRO A 164 -16.34 12.51 -2.17
CA PRO A 164 -16.96 13.47 -1.25
C PRO A 164 -16.08 13.68 -0.02
N PHE A 165 -16.06 14.90 0.51
CA PHE A 165 -15.25 15.24 1.70
C PHE A 165 -15.58 14.35 2.91
N ASP A 166 -16.84 13.91 3.02
CA ASP A 166 -17.32 13.02 4.09
C ASP A 166 -16.79 11.59 3.98
N GLU A 167 -16.37 11.14 2.78
CA GLU A 167 -15.74 9.82 2.58
C GLU A 167 -14.20 9.86 2.72
N ARG A 168 -13.63 11.05 2.79
CA ARG A 168 -12.22 11.24 3.15
C ARG A 168 -12.12 11.01 4.65
N GLY A 169 -11.78 9.77 5.05
CA GLY A 169 -11.78 9.36 6.45
C GLY A 169 -11.14 10.40 7.36
N ASN A 170 -11.97 10.99 8.21
CA ASN A 170 -11.49 11.78 9.33
C ASN A 170 -10.74 10.84 10.27
N GLU A 171 -9.42 10.95 10.34
CA GLU A 171 -8.60 10.34 11.39
C GLU A 171 -8.82 11.01 12.75
N SER A 172 -9.83 11.84 12.91
CA SER A 172 -10.27 12.27 14.22
C SER A 172 -11.18 11.19 14.79
N ILE A 173 -10.64 10.39 15.72
CA ILE A 173 -11.41 9.67 16.72
C ILE A 173 -12.13 10.72 17.59
N ALA A 174 -13.12 11.36 17.04
CA ALA A 174 -14.14 12.02 17.82
C ALA A 174 -15.12 10.93 18.22
N VAL A 175 -14.85 10.31 19.35
CA VAL A 175 -15.84 9.51 20.08
C VAL A 175 -17.04 10.42 20.30
N SER A 176 -18.08 10.27 19.48
CA SER A 176 -19.36 10.90 19.71
C SER A 176 -20.02 10.22 20.93
N TYR A 177 -19.68 10.70 22.12
CA TYR A 177 -20.48 10.52 23.32
C TYR A 177 -21.59 11.57 23.34
N THR A 178 -22.53 11.48 22.45
CA THR A 178 -23.77 12.27 22.60
C THR A 178 -24.87 11.47 21.93
N HIS A 179 -25.57 10.70 22.73
CA HIS A 179 -27.01 10.47 22.72
C HIS A 179 -27.38 9.24 23.58
N LEU A 180 -27.15 9.37 24.87
CA LEU A 180 -27.86 8.56 25.87
C LEU A 180 -28.23 9.47 27.05
N ARG A 181 -29.08 10.47 26.79
CA ARG A 181 -29.83 11.17 27.81
C ARG A 181 -31.01 11.89 27.17
N ALA A 182 -32.08 11.18 26.97
CA ALA A 182 -33.43 11.77 27.02
C ALA A 182 -34.47 10.69 26.86
N HIS A 183 -34.82 10.02 27.94
CA HIS A 183 -36.15 9.53 28.21
C HIS A 183 -36.20 9.02 29.65
N GLU A 184 -36.07 9.99 30.57
CA GLU A 184 -36.74 9.88 31.85
C GLU A 184 -37.60 11.13 31.97
N THR A 185 -38.85 11.01 31.64
CA THR A 185 -39.88 11.95 32.05
C THR A 185 -41.11 11.18 32.44
N LEU A 186 -41.30 11.16 33.77
CA LEU A 186 -42.58 11.46 34.42
C LEU A 186 -43.78 10.59 34.05
N ALA A 187 -44.06 9.63 34.90
CA ALA A 187 -45.42 9.29 35.26
C ALA A 187 -45.51 9.29 36.79
N ASN A 188 -45.81 10.43 37.33
CA ASN A 188 -46.47 10.57 38.63
C ASN A 188 -47.78 11.25 38.38
N LEU A 189 -48.84 10.50 38.57
CA LEU A 189 -50.07 10.83 39.30
C LEU A 189 -51.06 9.72 39.07
#